data_002d908953756f69e296a6d65db22930
#
_entry.id   002d908953756f69e296a6d65db22930
#
_cell.length_a   1.000
_cell.length_b   1.000
_cell.length_c   1.000
_cell.angle_alpha   90.00
_cell.angle_beta   90.00
_cell.angle_gamma   90.00
#
_symmetry.space_group_name_H-M   'P 1'
#
loop_
_entity.id
_entity.type
_entity.pdbx_description
1 polymer ?
#
loop_
_entity_poly.entity_id
_entity_poly.type
_entity_poly.pdbx_seq_one_letter_code
_entity_poly.pdbx_strand_id
1 'polypeptide(L)'
;MKKIFSVIAILSMTLVAASCSSDADELANAQVGYLKLGVVTNGTTLTRASAPNGYDATQLYVEVKNAADEVVFSTDDIDNESQLANGQYLTLAPGQYTVVAHSYNWDGNGSGFNTPYYYGETTVTVKTKTVTTAKVTCTLANVKVTVNFSQDFQESFARATSTVESAVAGVSAQAFTMGSDKGSAYFPVGDLTAYLSVFNKAGQGYSHMKEITGVQARDHYIINYTVAASGNQGKVTVKVDPNTNTYTYTFEVPRKGGTSLAAYSANAWSSFAFIEGGVTAKKGDFDQSKLQLQYKAANSATWSSIAASDLTINGDDLSYKLTGLTPETDYTYRFAYITADEEVFSAESSFTTEPQTALYNGGFEDWYSVGSYYSPNADASTKFWDTSNPGSASFNFIVSSPDESFKHSGSKSAKLESKYAVIKLAAGSIYTGTFGKVSGTSATINWGVPFTGRPTALKCYISYAPGSVNRGTKPSIATAPETGENDHCGVRIALMTKSVTINNSSSAWYFPDWENDDFVVAYGYYEQSASDNGQWRELTIPLTYHSLTKQPTHILITAASSAYGDYFYGSDASVLNVDDFELIYGDTPTVQ
;
A
#
# COMPACT_ATOMS: atom_id res chain seq x y z
N MET A 1 12.19 -17.82 1.93
CA MET A 1 12.29 -18.77 0.78
C MET A 1 12.55 -17.93 -0.47
N LYS A 2 13.77 -18.01 -0.96
CA LYS A 2 14.25 -17.27 -2.13
C LYS A 2 13.54 -17.80 -3.37
N LYS A 3 12.83 -16.97 -4.10
CA LYS A 3 12.30 -17.32 -5.42
C LYS A 3 13.05 -16.53 -6.48
N ILE A 4 13.83 -17.28 -7.22
CA ILE A 4 14.52 -16.90 -8.43
C ILE A 4 13.47 -16.70 -9.53
N PHE A 5 13.34 -15.49 -10.07
CA PHE A 5 12.79 -15.27 -11.40
C PHE A 5 13.94 -15.17 -12.38
N SER A 6 14.37 -16.33 -12.88
CA SER A 6 15.23 -16.36 -14.08
C SER A 6 14.33 -16.22 -15.30
N VAL A 7 14.35 -15.07 -15.94
CA VAL A 7 13.85 -14.93 -17.32
C VAL A 7 14.93 -15.54 -18.23
N ILE A 8 14.69 -16.76 -18.68
CA ILE A 8 15.51 -17.42 -19.67
C ILE A 8 15.16 -16.85 -21.05
N ALA A 9 15.99 -15.95 -21.56
CA ALA A 9 16.01 -15.66 -22.98
C ALA A 9 16.67 -16.86 -23.69
N ILE A 10 15.87 -17.74 -24.28
CA ILE A 10 16.35 -18.84 -25.09
C ILE A 10 16.85 -18.27 -26.43
N LEU A 11 18.14 -17.99 -26.49
CA LEU A 11 18.82 -17.85 -27.77
C LEU A 11 19.26 -19.26 -28.19
N SER A 12 18.60 -19.80 -29.20
CA SER A 12 18.97 -21.10 -29.80
C SER A 12 20.38 -21.04 -30.37
N MET A 13 21.38 -21.48 -29.60
CA MET A 13 22.70 -21.85 -30.12
C MET A 13 22.80 -23.36 -30.12
N THR A 14 22.94 -23.91 -31.32
CA THR A 14 23.32 -25.30 -31.54
C THR A 14 24.66 -25.57 -30.89
N LEU A 15 24.67 -26.35 -29.81
CA LEU A 15 25.90 -26.89 -29.23
C LEU A 15 26.40 -28.05 -30.07
N VAL A 16 27.56 -27.89 -30.66
CA VAL A 16 28.40 -29.00 -31.13
C VAL A 16 29.22 -29.45 -29.93
N ALA A 17 28.99 -30.68 -29.49
CA ALA A 17 29.81 -31.34 -28.47
C ALA A 17 31.21 -31.63 -29.00
N ALA A 18 32.25 -31.09 -28.39
CA ALA A 18 33.62 -31.53 -28.54
C ALA A 18 34.37 -31.43 -27.21
N SER A 19 35.07 -32.49 -26.91
CA SER A 19 35.80 -32.92 -25.72
C SER A 19 36.84 -31.95 -25.16
N CYS A 20 37.10 -32.12 -23.85
CA CYS A 20 38.14 -31.56 -23.00
C CYS A 20 39.40 -31.01 -23.71
N SER A 21 39.59 -29.71 -23.58
CA SER A 21 40.90 -29.05 -23.61
C SER A 21 40.84 -27.81 -22.69
N SER A 22 41.98 -27.47 -22.11
CA SER A 22 42.15 -26.47 -21.05
C SER A 22 41.47 -25.13 -21.27
N ASP A 23 40.91 -24.57 -20.25
CA ASP A 23 40.12 -23.31 -20.18
C ASP A 23 40.72 -22.09 -20.92
N ALA A 24 41.99 -22.11 -21.25
CA ALA A 24 42.68 -21.03 -21.99
C ALA A 24 42.43 -21.06 -23.50
N ASP A 25 42.08 -22.19 -24.10
CA ASP A 25 41.88 -22.34 -25.55
C ASP A 25 40.43 -22.10 -26.00
N GLU A 26 39.42 -22.30 -25.14
CA GLU A 26 38.03 -22.00 -25.45
C GLU A 26 37.77 -20.48 -25.53
N LEU A 27 38.46 -19.69 -24.71
CA LEU A 27 38.43 -18.23 -24.74
C LEU A 27 38.94 -17.62 -26.05
N ALA A 28 39.79 -18.35 -26.79
CA ALA A 28 40.45 -17.87 -28.01
C ALA A 28 39.54 -17.84 -29.26
N ASN A 29 38.45 -18.61 -29.29
CA ASN A 29 37.59 -18.77 -30.48
C ASN A 29 36.16 -18.18 -30.36
N ALA A 30 35.69 -17.77 -29.16
CA ALA A 30 34.36 -17.19 -28.98
C ALA A 30 34.30 -15.74 -29.49
N GLN A 31 33.28 -15.43 -30.28
CA GLN A 31 32.94 -14.03 -30.65
C GLN A 31 32.19 -13.34 -29.51
N VAL A 32 32.73 -13.43 -28.30
CA VAL A 32 32.15 -12.82 -27.07
C VAL A 32 33.15 -11.89 -26.40
N GLY A 33 32.67 -11.01 -25.59
CA GLY A 33 33.44 -10.18 -24.67
C GLY A 33 33.06 -10.47 -23.23
N TYR A 34 33.77 -9.87 -22.32
CA TYR A 34 33.61 -10.09 -20.89
C TYR A 34 33.32 -8.78 -20.17
N LEU A 35 32.29 -8.78 -19.35
CA LEU A 35 31.91 -7.63 -18.52
C LEU A 35 32.23 -7.94 -17.06
N LYS A 36 33.15 -7.17 -16.47
CA LYS A 36 33.41 -7.17 -15.03
C LYS A 36 32.56 -6.13 -14.37
N LEU A 37 31.74 -6.57 -13.43
CA LEU A 37 30.85 -5.70 -12.67
C LEU A 37 31.56 -5.21 -11.39
N GLY A 38 31.51 -3.91 -11.13
CA GLY A 38 31.94 -3.29 -9.87
C GLY A 38 30.88 -2.29 -9.42
N VAL A 39 30.23 -2.57 -8.30
CA VAL A 39 29.21 -1.70 -7.73
C VAL A 39 29.71 -1.11 -6.41
N VAL A 40 29.59 0.20 -6.25
CA VAL A 40 30.01 0.92 -5.04
C VAL A 40 28.90 1.86 -4.63
N THR A 41 28.46 1.76 -3.37
CA THR A 41 27.61 2.76 -2.78
C THR A 41 28.45 3.95 -2.30
N ASN A 42 28.11 5.13 -2.77
CA ASN A 42 28.75 6.37 -2.32
C ASN A 42 28.05 6.96 -1.07
N GLY A 43 27.69 6.08 -0.12
CA GLY A 43 27.13 6.49 1.16
C GLY A 43 28.17 6.98 2.17
N THR A 44 29.44 6.69 1.91
CA THR A 44 30.51 6.95 2.88
C THR A 44 31.28 8.25 2.64
N THR A 45 31.12 8.90 1.49
CA THR A 45 31.90 10.06 1.11
C THR A 45 31.17 11.40 1.18
N LEU A 46 29.84 11.42 1.31
CA LEU A 46 29.07 12.67 1.22
C LEU A 46 28.30 13.06 2.49
N THR A 47 28.08 12.16 3.39
CA THR A 47 27.65 12.52 4.75
C THR A 47 28.25 11.52 5.71
N ARG A 48 28.79 11.96 6.84
CA ARG A 48 29.06 11.09 8.00
C ARG A 48 27.75 10.64 8.69
N ALA A 49 26.64 10.66 8.02
CA ALA A 49 25.43 10.03 8.47
C ALA A 49 25.55 8.55 8.09
N SER A 50 25.82 7.72 9.08
CA SER A 50 25.71 6.27 8.98
C SER A 50 24.39 5.88 8.33
N ALA A 51 24.39 4.81 7.54
CA ALA A 51 23.16 4.18 7.11
C ALA A 51 22.24 3.95 8.31
N PRO A 52 20.92 4.02 8.14
CA PRO A 52 19.99 3.75 9.24
C PRO A 52 20.28 2.40 9.89
N ASN A 53 20.05 2.28 11.20
CA ASN A 53 20.23 1.01 11.90
C ASN A 53 19.43 -0.10 11.21
N GLY A 54 20.13 -1.16 10.81
CA GLY A 54 19.52 -2.30 10.12
C GLY A 54 19.40 -2.18 8.59
N TYR A 55 19.80 -1.05 7.99
CA TYR A 55 19.88 -0.93 6.53
C TYR A 55 21.28 -1.36 6.05
N ASP A 56 21.29 -2.34 5.17
CA ASP A 56 22.54 -2.80 4.52
C ASP A 56 22.68 -2.11 3.14
N ALA A 57 23.53 -1.09 3.09
CA ALA A 57 23.83 -0.34 1.88
C ALA A 57 24.64 -1.17 0.83
N THR A 58 25.08 -2.36 1.19
CA THR A 58 25.81 -3.27 0.27
C THR A 58 24.87 -4.22 -0.48
N GLN A 59 23.64 -4.41 0.00
CA GLN A 59 22.61 -5.19 -0.70
C GLN A 59 21.99 -4.36 -1.82
N LEU A 60 22.50 -4.55 -3.03
CA LEU A 60 22.01 -3.88 -4.23
C LEU A 60 21.50 -4.90 -5.24
N TYR A 61 20.41 -4.56 -5.89
CA TYR A 61 19.95 -5.26 -7.08
C TYR A 61 20.68 -4.69 -8.29
N VAL A 62 21.24 -5.57 -9.11
CA VAL A 62 22.03 -5.18 -10.28
C VAL A 62 21.40 -5.78 -11.53
N GLU A 63 21.21 -4.95 -12.55
CA GLU A 63 20.73 -5.35 -13.87
C GLU A 63 21.75 -4.96 -14.95
N VAL A 64 21.90 -5.80 -15.96
CA VAL A 64 22.61 -5.48 -17.20
C VAL A 64 21.61 -5.51 -18.34
N LYS A 65 21.47 -4.39 -19.04
CA LYS A 65 20.56 -4.22 -20.17
C LYS A 65 21.33 -4.10 -21.47
N ASN A 66 20.81 -4.68 -22.54
CA ASN A 66 21.36 -4.50 -23.89
C ASN A 66 20.93 -3.16 -24.52
N ALA A 67 21.35 -2.89 -25.73
CA ALA A 67 21.02 -1.65 -26.46
C ALA A 67 19.52 -1.51 -26.81
N ALA A 68 18.72 -2.59 -26.67
CA ALA A 68 17.27 -2.58 -26.82
C ALA A 68 16.54 -2.40 -25.47
N ASP A 69 17.26 -2.08 -24.39
CA ASP A 69 16.76 -1.96 -23.00
C ASP A 69 16.21 -3.28 -22.42
N GLU A 70 16.58 -4.42 -23.01
CA GLU A 70 16.22 -5.73 -22.50
C GLU A 70 17.22 -6.18 -21.42
N VAL A 71 16.72 -6.68 -20.28
CA VAL A 71 17.54 -7.22 -19.20
C VAL A 71 18.15 -8.55 -19.65
N VAL A 72 19.46 -8.61 -19.77
CA VAL A 72 20.23 -9.81 -20.14
C VAL A 72 20.87 -10.51 -18.94
N PHE A 73 20.94 -9.84 -17.81
CA PHE A 73 21.41 -10.36 -16.54
C PHE A 73 20.85 -9.55 -15.38
N SER A 74 20.53 -10.22 -14.28
CA SER A 74 20.18 -9.54 -13.03
C SER A 74 20.55 -10.39 -11.82
N THR A 75 20.93 -9.73 -10.72
CA THR A 75 21.26 -10.40 -9.46
C THR A 75 21.01 -9.47 -8.26
N ASP A 76 20.70 -10.06 -7.10
CA ASP A 76 20.65 -9.41 -5.79
C ASP A 76 21.88 -9.75 -4.90
N ASP A 77 22.79 -10.59 -5.39
CA ASP A 77 24.00 -11.01 -4.69
C ASP A 77 25.16 -11.16 -5.70
N ILE A 78 25.78 -10.04 -6.04
CA ILE A 78 26.83 -9.99 -7.07
C ILE A 78 28.09 -10.79 -6.68
N ASP A 79 28.33 -10.94 -5.37
CA ASP A 79 29.56 -11.57 -4.86
C ASP A 79 29.47 -13.11 -4.96
N ASN A 80 28.26 -13.66 -4.96
CA ASN A 80 28.00 -15.10 -4.99
C ASN A 80 27.24 -15.56 -6.26
N GLU A 81 27.20 -14.70 -7.29
CA GLU A 81 26.42 -15.01 -8.50
C GLU A 81 27.08 -16.08 -9.36
N SER A 82 26.39 -17.21 -9.53
CA SER A 82 26.91 -18.39 -10.25
C SER A 82 27.02 -18.21 -11.76
N GLN A 83 26.37 -17.22 -12.35
CA GLN A 83 26.42 -16.91 -13.77
C GLN A 83 27.70 -16.12 -14.16
N LEU A 84 28.46 -15.65 -13.19
CA LEU A 84 29.72 -15.00 -13.47
C LEU A 84 30.81 -16.04 -13.75
N ALA A 85 31.32 -16.04 -14.97
CA ALA A 85 32.42 -16.92 -15.34
C ALA A 85 33.65 -16.68 -14.45
N ASN A 86 34.16 -17.75 -13.81
CA ASN A 86 35.22 -17.68 -12.79
C ASN A 86 34.90 -16.76 -11.62
N GLY A 87 33.59 -16.56 -11.31
CA GLY A 87 33.13 -15.65 -10.23
C GLY A 87 33.44 -14.18 -10.45
N GLN A 88 33.80 -13.74 -11.66
CA GLN A 88 34.23 -12.37 -11.93
C GLN A 88 33.66 -11.74 -13.20
N TYR A 89 33.24 -12.52 -14.19
CA TYR A 89 32.91 -11.98 -15.52
C TYR A 89 31.57 -12.51 -16.04
N LEU A 90 30.76 -11.61 -16.56
CA LEU A 90 29.62 -11.96 -17.37
C LEU A 90 30.04 -12.06 -18.85
N THR A 91 29.73 -13.16 -19.48
CA THR A 91 30.03 -13.39 -20.91
C THR A 91 28.89 -12.85 -21.77
N LEU A 92 29.18 -11.89 -22.63
CA LEU A 92 28.19 -11.16 -23.42
C LEU A 92 28.61 -11.08 -24.89
N ALA A 93 27.65 -10.93 -25.79
CA ALA A 93 27.93 -10.54 -27.18
C ALA A 93 28.58 -9.14 -27.21
N PRO A 94 29.46 -8.85 -28.19
CA PRO A 94 29.98 -7.50 -28.37
C PRO A 94 28.82 -6.51 -28.61
N GLY A 95 28.81 -5.38 -27.89
CA GLY A 95 27.74 -4.43 -27.99
C GLY A 95 27.78 -3.40 -26.86
N GLN A 96 26.82 -2.50 -26.89
CA GLN A 96 26.61 -1.52 -25.80
C GLN A 96 25.68 -2.12 -24.75
N TYR A 97 26.03 -1.93 -23.49
CA TYR A 97 25.26 -2.39 -22.33
C TYR A 97 25.17 -1.29 -21.29
N THR A 98 24.00 -1.18 -20.67
CA THR A 98 23.78 -0.32 -19.50
C THR A 98 23.71 -1.20 -18.27
N VAL A 99 24.57 -0.93 -17.31
CA VAL A 99 24.56 -1.57 -15.99
C VAL A 99 23.87 -0.64 -15.02
N VAL A 100 22.78 -1.10 -14.45
CA VAL A 100 21.96 -0.38 -13.44
C VAL A 100 22.15 -1.08 -12.11
N ALA A 101 22.29 -0.32 -11.03
CA ALA A 101 22.27 -0.85 -9.68
C ALA A 101 21.41 0.03 -8.78
N HIS A 102 20.60 -0.58 -7.93
CA HIS A 102 19.73 0.13 -7.01
C HIS A 102 19.47 -0.65 -5.71
N SER A 103 18.92 0.03 -4.72
CA SER A 103 18.54 -0.58 -3.45
C SER A 103 17.62 -1.77 -3.65
N TYR A 104 17.85 -2.85 -2.91
CA TYR A 104 17.06 -4.06 -2.99
C TYR A 104 15.68 -3.86 -2.32
N ASN A 105 14.65 -4.44 -2.92
CA ASN A 105 13.25 -4.47 -2.44
C ASN A 105 12.54 -3.11 -2.27
N TRP A 106 13.05 -2.03 -2.82
CA TRP A 106 12.36 -0.74 -2.80
C TRP A 106 12.67 0.09 -4.04
N ASP A 107 11.67 0.71 -4.63
CA ASP A 107 11.75 1.47 -5.88
C ASP A 107 11.95 2.99 -5.68
N GLY A 108 11.97 3.45 -4.41
CA GLY A 108 12.15 4.87 -4.08
C GLY A 108 10.92 5.75 -4.28
N ASN A 109 9.77 5.18 -4.68
CA ASN A 109 8.55 5.95 -4.99
C ASN A 109 7.68 6.26 -3.76
N GLY A 110 7.95 5.63 -2.61
CA GLY A 110 7.26 5.87 -1.35
C GLY A 110 8.07 6.76 -0.40
N SER A 111 7.49 7.03 0.78
CA SER A 111 8.17 7.64 1.91
C SER A 111 8.27 6.66 3.07
N GLY A 112 9.26 6.85 3.94
CA GLY A 112 9.40 6.03 5.15
C GLY A 112 10.58 6.44 6.00
N PHE A 113 10.56 6.03 7.28
CA PHE A 113 11.70 6.17 8.17
C PHE A 113 12.76 5.10 7.86
N ASN A 114 14.01 5.53 7.79
CA ASN A 114 15.15 4.65 7.56
C ASN A 114 15.11 3.85 6.24
N THR A 115 14.49 4.42 5.20
CA THR A 115 14.32 3.81 3.87
C THR A 115 15.07 4.58 2.78
N PRO A 116 16.41 4.67 2.81
CA PRO A 116 17.17 5.31 1.74
C PRO A 116 17.06 4.49 0.45
N TYR A 117 16.96 5.17 -0.69
CA TYR A 117 17.01 4.56 -2.00
C TYR A 117 18.28 5.01 -2.73
N TYR A 118 19.16 4.07 -3.00
CA TYR A 118 20.38 4.31 -3.78
C TYR A 118 20.16 3.84 -5.22
N TYR A 119 20.61 4.62 -6.18
CA TYR A 119 20.54 4.31 -7.59
C TYR A 119 21.81 4.77 -8.30
N GLY A 120 22.23 4.02 -9.30
CA GLY A 120 23.31 4.39 -10.21
C GLY A 120 23.24 3.59 -11.48
N GLU A 121 23.76 4.15 -12.56
CA GLU A 121 23.88 3.48 -13.83
C GLU A 121 25.17 3.85 -14.54
N THR A 122 25.64 2.99 -15.43
CA THR A 122 26.76 3.27 -16.31
C THR A 122 26.59 2.50 -17.62
N THR A 123 26.95 3.13 -18.73
CA THR A 123 26.95 2.51 -20.05
C THR A 123 28.36 2.16 -20.45
N VAL A 124 28.56 0.93 -20.93
CA VAL A 124 29.85 0.40 -21.38
C VAL A 124 29.72 -0.26 -22.74
N THR A 125 30.83 -0.36 -23.47
CA THR A 125 30.89 -1.13 -24.72
C THR A 125 31.72 -2.36 -24.52
N VAL A 126 31.08 -3.53 -24.57
CA VAL A 126 31.74 -4.84 -24.55
C VAL A 126 32.31 -5.12 -25.94
N LYS A 127 33.61 -5.44 -26.02
CA LYS A 127 34.31 -5.78 -27.26
C LYS A 127 34.72 -7.23 -27.24
N THR A 128 34.81 -7.85 -28.42
CA THR A 128 35.24 -9.23 -28.59
C THR A 128 36.58 -9.48 -27.91
N LYS A 129 36.68 -10.57 -27.20
CA LYS A 129 37.92 -11.06 -26.54
C LYS A 129 38.58 -10.08 -25.57
N THR A 130 37.80 -9.12 -25.01
CA THR A 130 38.32 -8.15 -24.06
C THR A 130 37.48 -8.15 -22.79
N VAL A 131 38.12 -7.87 -21.66
CA VAL A 131 37.42 -7.59 -20.41
C VAL A 131 37.11 -6.11 -20.36
N THR A 132 35.81 -5.78 -20.29
CA THR A 132 35.34 -4.43 -20.05
C THR A 132 34.92 -4.33 -18.58
N THR A 133 35.36 -3.31 -17.84
CA THR A 133 34.94 -3.09 -16.47
C THR A 133 33.86 -2.04 -16.46
N ALA A 134 32.67 -2.38 -15.92
CA ALA A 134 31.64 -1.42 -15.56
C ALA A 134 31.75 -1.11 -14.08
N LYS A 135 31.96 0.15 -13.74
CA LYS A 135 31.92 0.63 -12.35
C LYS A 135 30.69 1.50 -12.18
N VAL A 136 29.71 1.02 -11.43
CA VAL A 136 28.51 1.76 -11.07
C VAL A 136 28.70 2.37 -9.69
N THR A 137 28.45 3.70 -9.58
CA THR A 137 28.43 4.40 -8.30
C THR A 137 26.98 4.74 -7.96
N CYS A 138 26.43 4.05 -6.98
CA CYS A 138 25.08 4.34 -6.50
C CYS A 138 25.11 5.52 -5.50
N THR A 139 24.27 6.50 -5.75
CA THR A 139 24.09 7.65 -4.88
C THR A 139 22.65 7.67 -4.36
N LEU A 140 22.40 8.38 -3.27
CA LEU A 140 21.05 8.54 -2.74
C LEU A 140 20.16 9.19 -3.82
N ALA A 141 19.16 8.48 -4.28
CA ALA A 141 18.27 8.91 -5.36
C ALA A 141 16.97 9.54 -4.84
N ASN A 142 16.74 9.45 -3.53
CA ASN A 142 15.64 10.12 -2.85
C ASN A 142 16.15 11.27 -1.95
N VAL A 143 15.23 11.90 -1.23
CA VAL A 143 15.46 13.04 -0.35
C VAL A 143 15.44 12.57 1.10
N LYS A 144 16.39 13.01 1.90
CA LYS A 144 16.45 12.73 3.33
C LYS A 144 15.96 13.92 4.15
N VAL A 145 15.10 13.67 5.13
CA VAL A 145 14.63 14.68 6.08
C VAL A 145 14.94 14.21 7.50
N THR A 146 15.54 15.08 8.30
CA THR A 146 15.76 14.88 9.72
C THR A 146 15.11 16.02 10.49
N VAL A 147 14.34 15.71 11.52
CA VAL A 147 13.73 16.72 12.39
C VAL A 147 14.31 16.58 13.78
N ASN A 148 14.80 17.69 14.33
CA ASN A 148 15.35 17.76 15.67
C ASN A 148 14.58 18.78 16.50
N PHE A 149 14.26 18.39 17.72
CA PHE A 149 13.74 19.30 18.76
C PHE A 149 14.85 19.53 19.77
N SER A 150 15.36 20.76 19.88
CA SER A 150 16.43 21.07 20.82
C SER A 150 16.00 20.80 22.27
N GLN A 151 16.96 20.65 23.18
CA GLN A 151 16.66 20.44 24.59
C GLN A 151 15.82 21.59 25.15
N ASP A 152 16.19 22.83 24.87
CA ASP A 152 15.44 24.03 25.31
C ASP A 152 14.01 24.03 24.77
N PHE A 153 13.81 23.53 23.55
CA PHE A 153 12.48 23.37 22.95
C PHE A 153 11.66 22.32 23.72
N GLN A 154 12.26 21.16 23.99
CA GLN A 154 11.61 20.07 24.73
C GLN A 154 11.26 20.49 26.17
N GLU A 155 12.11 21.31 26.79
CA GLU A 155 11.87 21.86 28.13
C GLU A 155 10.78 22.94 28.16
N SER A 156 10.59 23.65 27.05
CA SER A 156 9.62 24.75 26.92
C SER A 156 8.21 24.30 26.54
N PHE A 157 8.10 23.19 25.80
CA PHE A 157 6.84 22.73 25.24
C PHE A 157 6.43 21.38 25.85
N ALA A 158 5.11 21.15 25.95
CA ALA A 158 4.56 19.91 26.47
C ALA A 158 4.57 18.78 25.41
N ARG A 159 4.26 19.14 24.17
CA ARG A 159 4.26 18.20 23.02
C ARG A 159 4.49 18.97 21.72
N ALA A 160 5.09 18.29 20.77
CA ALA A 160 5.21 18.80 19.41
C ALA A 160 5.27 17.64 18.40
N THR A 161 4.71 17.87 17.22
CA THR A 161 4.81 16.98 16.09
C THR A 161 5.11 17.82 14.84
N SER A 162 6.12 17.40 14.08
CA SER A 162 6.40 17.94 12.75
C SER A 162 6.03 16.87 11.72
N THR A 163 5.01 17.13 10.92
CA THR A 163 4.59 16.25 9.83
C THR A 163 5.17 16.78 8.52
N VAL A 164 5.87 15.93 7.79
CA VAL A 164 6.44 16.27 6.49
C VAL A 164 5.66 15.53 5.42
N GLU A 165 5.15 16.27 4.46
CA GLU A 165 4.37 15.79 3.32
C GLU A 165 5.14 16.01 2.02
N SER A 166 4.95 15.11 1.05
CA SER A 166 5.48 15.23 -0.30
C SER A 166 4.39 15.72 -1.25
N ALA A 167 4.76 16.60 -2.19
CA ALA A 167 3.89 16.98 -3.29
C ALA A 167 3.68 15.85 -4.33
N VAL A 168 4.44 14.75 -4.23
CA VAL A 168 4.27 13.59 -5.10
C VAL A 168 3.02 12.81 -4.69
N ALA A 169 2.10 12.63 -5.61
CA ALA A 169 0.83 11.96 -5.36
C ALA A 169 1.03 10.52 -4.84
N GLY A 170 0.24 10.13 -3.85
CA GLY A 170 0.28 8.80 -3.26
C GLY A 170 1.40 8.56 -2.24
N VAL A 171 2.23 9.57 -1.95
CA VAL A 171 3.31 9.48 -0.96
C VAL A 171 2.77 9.80 0.43
N SER A 172 2.95 8.89 1.37
CA SER A 172 2.48 9.06 2.75
C SER A 172 3.27 10.13 3.50
N ALA A 173 2.60 10.94 4.31
CA ALA A 173 3.24 11.89 5.20
C ALA A 173 4.04 11.17 6.31
N GLN A 174 5.13 11.77 6.78
CA GLN A 174 5.95 11.25 7.86
C GLN A 174 5.93 12.18 9.07
N ALA A 175 5.53 11.65 10.23
CA ALA A 175 5.39 12.41 11.47
C ALA A 175 6.57 12.18 12.42
N PHE A 176 7.23 13.28 12.78
CA PHE A 176 8.31 13.35 13.77
C PHE A 176 7.74 13.93 15.08
N THR A 177 7.68 13.11 16.11
CA THR A 177 7.10 13.52 17.40
C THR A 177 8.22 13.82 18.40
N MET A 178 8.11 14.92 19.12
CA MET A 178 9.02 15.31 20.18
C MET A 178 9.11 14.19 21.25
N GLY A 179 10.34 13.84 21.61
CA GLY A 179 10.59 12.73 22.53
C GLY A 179 10.63 11.34 21.91
N SER A 180 10.37 11.22 20.59
CA SER A 180 10.47 9.96 19.85
C SER A 180 11.58 10.09 18.81
N ASP A 181 12.58 9.21 18.85
CA ASP A 181 13.63 9.13 17.84
C ASP A 181 13.30 8.01 16.83
N LYS A 182 12.73 8.42 15.70
CA LYS A 182 12.45 7.52 14.57
C LYS A 182 13.58 7.55 13.52
N GLY A 183 14.61 8.35 13.74
CA GLY A 183 15.65 8.59 12.74
C GLY A 183 15.21 9.56 11.65
N SER A 184 15.80 9.43 10.45
CA SER A 184 15.47 10.27 9.30
C SER A 184 14.40 9.61 8.44
N ALA A 185 13.47 10.40 7.91
CA ALA A 185 12.56 9.97 6.87
C ALA A 185 13.14 10.25 5.48
N TYR A 186 12.73 9.44 4.52
CA TYR A 186 13.11 9.55 3.12
C TYR A 186 11.87 9.71 2.27
N PHE A 187 11.98 10.52 1.19
CA PHE A 187 10.89 10.85 0.29
C PHE A 187 11.36 10.76 -1.16
N PRO A 188 10.50 10.43 -2.13
CA PRO A 188 10.84 10.59 -3.53
C PRO A 188 11.14 12.06 -3.85
N VAL A 189 11.85 12.32 -4.94
CA VAL A 189 12.18 13.67 -5.37
C VAL A 189 10.91 14.44 -5.72
N GLY A 190 10.69 15.56 -5.07
CA GLY A 190 9.53 16.43 -5.22
C GLY A 190 9.49 17.42 -4.06
N ASP A 191 8.74 18.51 -4.24
CA ASP A 191 8.60 19.53 -3.21
C ASP A 191 8.01 18.94 -1.94
N LEU A 192 8.42 19.46 -0.79
CA LEU A 192 8.01 18.99 0.52
C LEU A 192 7.33 20.12 1.29
N THR A 193 6.40 19.77 2.17
CA THR A 193 5.80 20.69 3.13
C THR A 193 5.96 20.16 4.54
N ALA A 194 6.54 20.94 5.43
CA ALA A 194 6.69 20.60 6.82
C ALA A 194 5.67 21.39 7.67
N TYR A 195 4.81 20.65 8.38
CA TYR A 195 3.82 21.19 9.31
C TYR A 195 4.28 20.96 10.74
N LEU A 196 4.43 22.01 11.52
CA LEU A 196 4.68 21.91 12.95
C LEU A 196 3.38 22.14 13.72
N SER A 197 3.07 21.24 14.63
CA SER A 197 2.09 21.44 15.68
C SER A 197 2.79 21.36 17.03
N VAL A 198 2.68 22.37 17.88
CA VAL A 198 3.37 22.41 19.18
C VAL A 198 2.46 23.03 20.25
N PHE A 199 2.50 22.47 21.47
CA PHE A 199 1.72 22.93 22.61
C PHE A 199 2.67 23.26 23.76
N ASN A 200 2.51 24.42 24.38
CA ASN A 200 3.26 24.76 25.59
C ASN A 200 2.70 24.06 26.83
N LYS A 201 3.40 24.17 27.96
CA LYS A 201 2.97 23.57 29.25
C LYS A 201 1.68 24.16 29.83
N ALA A 202 1.25 25.32 29.32
CA ALA A 202 -0.01 25.96 29.69
C ALA A 202 -1.18 25.51 28.80
N GLY A 203 -0.96 24.54 27.88
CA GLY A 203 -1.96 24.03 26.94
C GLY A 203 -2.18 24.92 25.72
N GLN A 204 -1.37 25.98 25.53
CA GLN A 204 -1.46 26.84 24.35
C GLN A 204 -0.70 26.19 23.22
N GLY A 205 -1.36 25.99 22.09
CA GLY A 205 -0.77 25.39 20.89
C GLY A 205 -0.34 26.44 19.89
N TYR A 206 0.46 25.98 18.95
CA TYR A 206 1.02 26.78 17.89
C TYR A 206 1.26 25.90 16.65
N SER A 207 0.90 26.36 15.47
CA SER A 207 1.17 25.64 14.23
C SER A 207 1.97 26.49 13.25
N HIS A 208 2.79 25.85 12.46
CA HIS A 208 3.53 26.49 11.38
C HIS A 208 3.68 25.54 10.20
N MET A 209 3.60 26.11 9.01
CA MET A 209 3.79 25.42 7.75
C MET A 209 5.01 26.00 7.03
N LYS A 210 5.81 25.13 6.43
CA LYS A 210 6.92 25.52 5.57
C LYS A 210 6.96 24.68 4.31
N GLU A 211 6.87 25.35 3.19
CA GLU A 211 7.15 24.78 1.88
C GLU A 211 8.65 24.73 1.62
N ILE A 212 9.12 23.61 1.07
CA ILE A 212 10.49 23.34 0.65
C ILE A 212 10.41 22.99 -0.83
N THR A 213 10.78 23.93 -1.68
CA THR A 213 10.65 23.83 -3.14
C THR A 213 12.00 23.63 -3.83
N GLY A 214 11.97 23.10 -5.06
CA GLY A 214 13.19 22.87 -5.84
C GLY A 214 14.01 21.68 -5.33
N VAL A 215 13.37 20.76 -4.64
CA VAL A 215 13.97 19.59 -4.02
C VAL A 215 14.55 18.64 -5.06
N GLN A 216 15.78 18.17 -4.82
CA GLN A 216 16.50 17.29 -5.73
C GLN A 216 16.95 16.00 -5.04
N ALA A 217 17.27 14.97 -5.83
CA ALA A 217 17.91 13.77 -5.31
C ALA A 217 19.18 14.12 -4.53
N ARG A 218 19.44 13.39 -3.45
CA ARG A 218 20.57 13.58 -2.51
C ARG A 218 20.44 14.76 -1.56
N ASP A 219 19.38 15.55 -1.64
CA ASP A 219 19.16 16.61 -0.66
C ASP A 219 18.92 16.00 0.72
N HIS A 220 19.49 16.65 1.74
CA HIS A 220 19.26 16.34 3.13
C HIS A 220 18.77 17.58 3.86
N TYR A 221 17.50 17.62 4.18
CA TYR A 221 16.90 18.70 4.96
C TYR A 221 16.95 18.36 6.45
N ILE A 222 17.62 19.21 7.23
CA ILE A 222 17.66 19.12 8.68
C ILE A 222 16.81 20.24 9.26
N ILE A 223 15.65 19.90 9.79
CA ILE A 223 14.72 20.85 10.39
C ILE A 223 14.99 20.86 11.90
N ASN A 224 15.51 21.97 12.43
CA ASN A 224 15.81 22.12 13.85
C ASN A 224 14.80 23.09 14.49
N TYR A 225 14.05 22.60 15.44
CA TYR A 225 13.17 23.42 16.27
C TYR A 225 13.89 23.82 17.54
N THR A 226 14.08 25.11 17.74
CA THR A 226 14.77 25.69 18.90
C THR A 226 13.95 26.84 19.48
N VAL A 227 14.25 27.21 20.71
CA VAL A 227 13.67 28.40 21.36
C VAL A 227 14.63 29.58 21.21
N ALA A 228 14.12 30.78 20.88
CA ALA A 228 14.95 31.97 20.80
C ALA A 228 15.43 32.43 22.18
N ALA A 229 16.63 33.00 22.25
CA ALA A 229 17.27 33.45 23.50
C ALA A 229 16.48 34.45 24.36
N SER A 230 15.41 35.03 23.84
CA SER A 230 14.49 35.93 24.56
C SER A 230 13.26 35.24 25.17
N GLY A 231 13.23 33.92 25.24
CA GLY A 231 12.21 33.14 25.95
C GLY A 231 10.80 33.09 25.34
N ASN A 232 10.54 33.78 24.23
CA ASN A 232 9.22 33.88 23.62
C ASN A 232 9.17 33.64 22.09
N GLN A 233 10.27 33.26 21.46
CA GLN A 233 10.31 33.02 20.02
C GLN A 233 10.98 31.66 19.74
N GLY A 234 10.25 30.75 19.10
CA GLY A 234 10.81 29.54 18.56
C GLY A 234 11.59 29.86 17.27
N LYS A 235 12.84 29.42 17.17
CA LYS A 235 13.63 29.55 15.97
C LYS A 235 13.70 28.22 15.25
N VAL A 236 13.23 28.17 14.02
CA VAL A 236 13.44 27.04 13.13
C VAL A 236 14.67 27.33 12.28
N THR A 237 15.70 26.52 12.43
CA THR A 237 16.87 26.58 11.56
C THR A 237 16.90 25.30 10.74
N VAL A 238 16.74 25.42 9.43
CA VAL A 238 17.03 24.33 8.51
C VAL A 238 18.50 24.43 8.16
N LYS A 239 19.31 23.47 8.61
CA LYS A 239 20.72 23.40 8.28
C LYS A 239 20.92 22.28 7.29
N VAL A 240 21.57 22.59 6.21
CA VAL A 240 21.91 21.64 5.16
C VAL A 240 23.40 21.34 5.26
N ASP A 241 23.79 20.08 5.09
CA ASP A 241 25.17 19.62 4.95
C ASP A 241 25.84 20.39 3.78
N PRO A 242 27.17 20.70 3.82
CA PRO A 242 27.81 21.68 2.94
C PRO A 242 27.70 21.53 1.42
N ASN A 243 26.97 20.53 0.96
CA ASN A 243 26.63 20.36 -0.47
C ASN A 243 25.15 20.63 -0.81
N THR A 244 24.40 21.23 0.09
CA THR A 244 22.95 21.43 -0.01
C THR A 244 22.52 22.80 0.58
N ASN A 245 21.32 23.30 0.26
CA ASN A 245 20.83 24.65 0.62
C ASN A 245 20.35 24.74 2.08
N THR A 246 20.73 25.78 2.81
CA THR A 246 20.32 26.03 4.20
C THR A 246 19.18 27.04 4.27
N TYR A 247 18.08 26.69 4.92
CA TYR A 247 16.95 27.59 5.17
C TYR A 247 16.76 27.82 6.66
N THR A 248 16.71 29.09 7.08
CA THR A 248 16.49 29.47 8.47
C THR A 248 15.12 30.16 8.58
N TYR A 249 14.28 29.65 9.48
CA TYR A 249 12.97 30.21 9.78
C TYR A 249 12.91 30.67 11.21
N THR A 250 12.44 31.90 11.44
CA THR A 250 12.19 32.45 12.76
C THR A 250 10.71 32.43 13.03
N PHE A 251 10.33 31.86 14.15
CA PHE A 251 8.98 31.78 14.64
C PHE A 251 8.71 32.89 15.66
N GLU A 252 7.67 33.65 15.45
CA GLU A 252 7.10 34.47 16.50
C GLU A 252 5.96 33.71 17.18
N VAL A 253 6.18 33.30 18.41
CA VAL A 253 5.08 32.81 19.28
C VAL A 253 4.25 34.06 19.63
N PRO A 254 2.93 34.08 19.38
CA PRO A 254 2.09 35.24 19.71
C PRO A 254 2.24 35.60 21.18
N ARG A 255 2.54 36.87 21.46
CA ARG A 255 2.57 37.39 22.82
C ARG A 255 1.16 37.35 23.43
N LYS A 256 1.07 37.03 24.74
CA LYS A 256 -0.11 37.09 25.55
C LYS A 256 -1.10 38.16 25.04
N GLY A 257 -2.32 37.78 24.69
CA GLY A 257 -3.43 38.70 24.60
C GLY A 257 -4.44 38.51 23.50
N GLY A 258 -4.27 37.58 22.55
CA GLY A 258 -5.26 37.29 21.52
C GLY A 258 -5.72 35.82 21.54
N THR A 259 -6.91 35.55 21.01
CA THR A 259 -7.36 34.21 20.67
C THR A 259 -6.56 33.74 19.43
N SER A 260 -6.16 32.50 19.37
CA SER A 260 -5.60 31.90 18.14
C SER A 260 -6.06 30.46 17.96
N LEU A 261 -6.14 30.02 16.70
CA LEU A 261 -6.69 28.73 16.29
C LEU A 261 -5.74 28.03 15.33
N ALA A 262 -5.77 26.70 15.33
CA ALA A 262 -5.09 25.87 14.35
C ALA A 262 -6.09 24.95 13.65
N ALA A 263 -5.89 24.71 12.35
CA ALA A 263 -6.50 23.62 11.60
C ALA A 263 -5.42 22.59 11.32
N TYR A 264 -5.71 21.30 11.62
CA TYR A 264 -4.80 20.19 11.38
C TYR A 264 -5.16 19.49 10.07
N SER A 265 -4.36 18.49 9.63
CA SER A 265 -4.67 17.73 8.42
C SER A 265 -5.96 16.93 8.59
N ALA A 266 -6.82 16.94 7.57
CA ALA A 266 -8.06 16.18 7.57
C ALA A 266 -7.79 14.72 7.16
N ASN A 267 -8.57 13.79 7.73
CA ASN A 267 -8.67 12.42 7.24
C ASN A 267 -9.92 12.34 6.34
N ALA A 268 -9.71 12.57 5.04
CA ALA A 268 -10.79 12.59 4.05
C ALA A 268 -11.09 11.19 3.52
N TRP A 269 -12.38 10.89 3.43
CA TRP A 269 -12.98 9.73 2.77
C TRP A 269 -13.75 10.18 1.53
N SER A 270 -14.49 9.29 0.88
CA SER A 270 -15.19 9.63 -0.35
C SER A 270 -16.33 10.63 -0.17
N SER A 271 -17.07 10.55 0.93
CA SER A 271 -18.26 11.39 1.18
C SER A 271 -18.23 12.13 2.51
N PHE A 272 -17.16 11.99 3.28
CA PHE A 272 -16.99 12.66 4.57
C PHE A 272 -15.50 12.84 4.88
N ALA A 273 -15.21 13.68 5.90
CA ALA A 273 -13.84 13.87 6.41
C ALA A 273 -13.87 14.05 7.93
N PHE A 274 -12.88 13.50 8.62
CA PHE A 274 -12.58 13.86 10.00
C PHE A 274 -11.69 15.11 9.99
N ILE A 275 -12.23 16.19 10.54
CA ILE A 275 -11.55 17.49 10.64
C ILE A 275 -11.10 17.66 12.08
N GLU A 276 -9.85 18.03 12.27
CA GLU A 276 -9.27 18.29 13.57
C GLU A 276 -8.61 19.67 13.61
N GLY A 277 -8.55 20.26 14.79
CA GLY A 277 -7.90 21.53 15.04
C GLY A 277 -7.78 21.83 16.51
N GLY A 278 -7.43 23.06 16.85
CA GLY A 278 -7.28 23.44 18.26
C GLY A 278 -7.34 24.93 18.50
N VAL A 279 -7.70 25.27 19.74
CA VAL A 279 -7.54 26.62 20.29
C VAL A 279 -6.12 26.73 20.83
N THR A 280 -5.31 27.55 20.19
CA THR A 280 -3.87 27.62 20.46
C THR A 280 -3.49 28.76 21.42
N ALA A 281 -4.34 29.74 21.56
CA ALA A 281 -4.30 30.75 22.62
C ALA A 281 -5.71 31.24 22.93
N LYS A 282 -5.94 31.61 24.17
CA LYS A 282 -7.22 32.15 24.66
C LYS A 282 -7.03 33.55 25.27
N LYS A 283 -7.83 34.48 24.84
CA LYS A 283 -8.04 35.75 25.55
C LYS A 283 -8.78 35.51 26.87
N GLY A 284 -8.61 36.36 27.86
CA GLY A 284 -9.20 36.15 29.20
C GLY A 284 -10.72 36.04 29.25
N ASP A 285 -11.41 36.58 28.25
CA ASP A 285 -12.85 36.54 28.04
C ASP A 285 -13.29 35.57 26.92
N PHE A 286 -12.49 34.56 26.64
CA PHE A 286 -12.75 33.56 25.59
C PHE A 286 -14.07 32.82 25.84
N ASP A 287 -14.99 32.90 24.89
CA ASP A 287 -16.27 32.21 24.87
C ASP A 287 -16.27 31.09 23.82
N GLN A 288 -16.16 29.85 24.27
CA GLN A 288 -16.13 28.66 23.44
C GLN A 288 -17.34 28.56 22.47
N SER A 289 -18.48 29.13 22.82
CA SER A 289 -19.69 29.14 21.98
C SER A 289 -19.55 29.96 20.69
N LYS A 290 -18.50 30.74 20.57
CA LYS A 290 -18.17 31.57 19.39
C LYS A 290 -17.26 30.88 18.40
N LEU A 291 -16.83 29.66 18.69
CA LEU A 291 -16.05 28.83 17.75
C LEU A 291 -16.92 28.35 16.59
N GLN A 292 -16.32 28.20 15.44
CA GLN A 292 -16.95 27.66 14.25
C GLN A 292 -15.90 26.86 13.45
N LEU A 293 -16.34 25.80 12.76
CA LEU A 293 -15.62 25.24 11.64
C LEU A 293 -16.21 25.83 10.36
N GLN A 294 -15.39 26.41 9.52
CA GLN A 294 -15.79 26.91 8.21
C GLN A 294 -15.16 26.04 7.13
N TYR A 295 -15.95 25.67 6.11
CA TYR A 295 -15.47 24.89 4.98
C TYR A 295 -16.15 25.30 3.67
N LYS A 296 -15.54 24.99 2.55
CA LYS A 296 -16.08 25.19 1.20
C LYS A 296 -15.43 24.23 0.21
N ALA A 297 -16.12 23.91 -0.88
CA ALA A 297 -15.46 23.33 -2.05
C ALA A 297 -14.48 24.37 -2.63
N ALA A 298 -13.34 23.92 -3.16
CA ALA A 298 -12.26 24.82 -3.63
C ALA A 298 -12.74 25.80 -4.72
N ASN A 299 -13.71 25.38 -5.54
CA ASN A 299 -14.33 26.21 -6.58
C ASN A 299 -15.46 27.13 -6.07
N SER A 300 -15.79 27.07 -4.78
CA SER A 300 -16.84 27.92 -4.17
C SER A 300 -16.25 29.18 -3.56
N ALA A 301 -16.91 30.31 -3.78
CA ALA A 301 -16.57 31.56 -3.10
C ALA A 301 -17.17 31.65 -1.69
N THR A 302 -18.18 30.81 -1.38
CA THR A 302 -18.96 30.92 -0.14
C THR A 302 -18.51 29.88 0.87
N TRP A 303 -18.27 30.31 2.12
CA TRP A 303 -18.00 29.46 3.26
C TRP A 303 -19.31 28.96 3.89
N SER A 304 -19.38 27.67 4.14
CA SER A 304 -20.36 27.06 5.03
C SER A 304 -19.79 27.02 6.45
N SER A 305 -20.63 27.20 7.47
CA SER A 305 -20.19 27.24 8.87
C SER A 305 -20.90 26.16 9.69
N ILE A 306 -20.15 25.49 10.54
CA ILE A 306 -20.61 24.55 11.57
C ILE A 306 -20.43 25.28 12.92
N ALA A 307 -21.48 25.35 13.70
CA ALA A 307 -21.47 26.05 14.98
C ALA A 307 -20.71 25.26 16.06
N ALA A 308 -20.27 25.95 17.10
CA ALA A 308 -19.59 25.34 18.25
C ALA A 308 -20.40 24.22 18.92
N SER A 309 -21.75 24.33 18.92
CA SER A 309 -22.64 23.30 19.48
C SER A 309 -22.54 21.94 18.80
N ASP A 310 -22.13 21.93 17.54
CA ASP A 310 -22.03 20.73 16.71
C ASP A 310 -20.60 20.17 16.68
N LEU A 311 -19.61 20.96 17.14
CA LEU A 311 -18.23 20.53 17.27
C LEU A 311 -18.04 19.64 18.50
N THR A 312 -17.20 18.64 18.38
CA THR A 312 -16.64 17.96 19.55
C THR A 312 -15.48 18.79 20.07
N ILE A 313 -15.64 19.33 21.27
CA ILE A 313 -14.63 20.19 21.91
C ILE A 313 -14.18 19.51 23.20
N ASN A 314 -12.90 19.15 23.26
CA ASN A 314 -12.29 18.51 24.42
C ASN A 314 -11.08 19.34 24.88
N GLY A 315 -11.32 20.21 25.86
CA GLY A 315 -10.30 21.18 26.29
C GLY A 315 -10.03 22.22 25.21
N ASP A 316 -8.87 22.13 24.61
CA ASP A 316 -8.43 22.97 23.49
C ASP A 316 -8.50 22.26 22.14
N ASP A 317 -8.75 20.96 22.13
CA ASP A 317 -8.86 20.17 20.90
C ASP A 317 -10.26 20.29 20.31
N LEU A 318 -10.33 20.55 19.01
CA LEU A 318 -11.55 20.69 18.23
C LEU A 318 -11.60 19.57 17.22
N SER A 319 -12.75 18.91 17.09
CA SER A 319 -12.95 17.92 16.04
C SER A 319 -14.38 17.94 15.50
N TYR A 320 -14.52 17.56 14.25
CA TYR A 320 -15.81 17.42 13.59
C TYR A 320 -15.74 16.38 12.48
N LYS A 321 -16.79 15.60 12.35
CA LYS A 321 -16.97 14.71 11.20
C LYS A 321 -17.84 15.43 10.16
N LEU A 322 -17.20 15.99 9.15
CA LEU A 322 -17.86 16.68 8.04
C LEU A 322 -18.41 15.64 7.05
N THR A 323 -19.71 15.61 6.85
CA THR A 323 -20.44 14.65 6.00
C THR A 323 -21.07 15.33 4.80
N GLY A 324 -21.61 14.54 3.85
CA GLY A 324 -22.29 15.05 2.66
C GLY A 324 -21.35 15.68 1.63
N LEU A 325 -20.07 15.26 1.65
CA LEU A 325 -19.08 15.71 0.69
C LEU A 325 -19.25 14.98 -0.66
N THR A 326 -18.88 15.66 -1.72
CA THR A 326 -18.83 15.08 -3.07
C THR A 326 -17.50 14.33 -3.25
N PRO A 327 -17.51 13.10 -3.78
CA PRO A 327 -16.26 12.40 -4.11
C PRO A 327 -15.38 13.17 -5.10
N GLU A 328 -14.06 12.91 -5.06
CA GLU A 328 -13.06 13.48 -5.97
C GLU A 328 -13.10 15.02 -6.03
N THR A 329 -13.40 15.65 -4.89
CA THR A 329 -13.60 17.10 -4.80
C THR A 329 -12.65 17.71 -3.78
N ASP A 330 -12.01 18.80 -4.17
CA ASP A 330 -11.15 19.58 -3.29
C ASP A 330 -11.99 20.46 -2.37
N TYR A 331 -11.65 20.41 -1.09
CA TYR A 331 -12.25 21.24 -0.05
C TYR A 331 -11.17 22.03 0.69
N THR A 332 -11.55 23.24 1.11
CA THR A 332 -10.76 24.07 2.02
C THR A 332 -11.55 24.28 3.30
N TYR A 333 -10.89 24.26 4.43
CA TYR A 333 -11.49 24.50 5.74
C TYR A 333 -10.58 25.32 6.64
N ARG A 334 -11.18 25.93 7.69
CA ARG A 334 -10.50 26.67 8.74
C ARG A 334 -11.38 26.67 10.00
N PHE A 335 -10.77 26.82 11.14
CA PHE A 335 -11.51 27.17 12.37
C PHE A 335 -11.59 28.69 12.51
N ALA A 336 -12.70 29.15 13.02
CA ALA A 336 -12.98 30.56 13.25
C ALA A 336 -13.46 30.78 14.68
N TYR A 337 -13.09 31.93 15.26
CA TYR A 337 -13.63 32.45 16.48
C TYR A 337 -14.19 33.86 16.18
N ILE A 338 -15.51 34.02 16.27
CA ILE A 338 -16.19 35.23 15.81
C ILE A 338 -17.05 35.78 16.93
N THR A 339 -16.69 36.96 17.37
CA THR A 339 -17.45 37.78 18.33
C THR A 339 -17.87 39.11 17.71
N ALA A 340 -18.55 39.96 18.45
CA ALA A 340 -18.86 41.33 18.00
C ALA A 340 -17.59 42.19 17.84
N ASP A 341 -16.54 41.89 18.60
CA ASP A 341 -15.32 42.70 18.71
C ASP A 341 -14.07 42.05 18.07
N GLU A 342 -14.15 40.76 17.72
CA GLU A 342 -12.97 40.01 17.25
C GLU A 342 -13.37 38.94 16.24
N GLU A 343 -12.68 38.90 15.12
CA GLU A 343 -12.71 37.78 14.15
C GLU A 343 -11.33 37.19 14.05
N VAL A 344 -11.20 35.90 14.41
CA VAL A 344 -9.94 35.16 14.33
C VAL A 344 -10.15 33.91 13.50
N PHE A 345 -9.23 33.66 12.59
CA PHE A 345 -9.23 32.46 11.74
C PHE A 345 -7.93 31.69 11.94
N SER A 346 -8.01 30.37 11.92
CA SER A 346 -6.83 29.55 11.71
C SER A 346 -6.27 29.75 10.30
N ALA A 347 -5.07 29.27 10.02
CA ALA A 347 -4.64 29.05 8.64
C ALA A 347 -5.67 28.16 7.92
N GLU A 348 -5.85 28.37 6.63
CA GLU A 348 -6.65 27.49 5.77
C GLU A 348 -5.91 26.17 5.57
N SER A 349 -6.62 25.07 5.65
CA SER A 349 -6.15 23.73 5.32
C SER A 349 -7.05 23.14 4.25
N SER A 350 -6.54 22.21 3.44
CA SER A 350 -7.31 21.63 2.35
C SER A 350 -7.16 20.11 2.31
N PHE A 351 -8.12 19.45 1.67
CA PHE A 351 -8.11 18.03 1.39
C PHE A 351 -8.90 17.73 0.11
N THR A 352 -8.62 16.59 -0.50
CA THR A 352 -9.42 16.04 -1.60
C THR A 352 -10.14 14.80 -1.10
N THR A 353 -11.43 14.68 -1.39
CA THR A 353 -12.20 13.47 -1.08
C THR A 353 -11.81 12.33 -2.02
N GLU A 354 -11.83 11.10 -1.49
CA GLU A 354 -11.49 9.90 -2.25
C GLU A 354 -12.52 9.59 -3.36
N PRO A 355 -12.13 8.88 -4.42
CA PRO A 355 -13.07 8.37 -5.41
C PRO A 355 -13.94 7.24 -4.84
N GLN A 356 -15.13 7.08 -5.39
CA GLN A 356 -15.98 5.90 -5.19
C GLN A 356 -15.75 4.92 -6.33
N THR A 357 -14.70 4.13 -6.22
CA THR A 357 -14.33 3.16 -7.25
C THR A 357 -15.31 2.00 -7.27
N ALA A 358 -15.95 1.75 -8.41
CA ALA A 358 -16.81 0.60 -8.62
C ALA A 358 -15.97 -0.68 -8.80
N LEU A 359 -16.56 -1.84 -8.47
CA LEU A 359 -15.96 -3.13 -8.76
C LEU A 359 -16.02 -3.42 -10.25
N TYR A 360 -14.88 -3.84 -10.81
CA TYR A 360 -14.87 -4.38 -12.16
C TYR A 360 -15.70 -5.67 -12.20
N ASN A 361 -16.58 -5.79 -13.17
CA ASN A 361 -17.45 -6.97 -13.41
C ASN A 361 -18.14 -7.50 -12.13
N GLY A 362 -18.65 -6.59 -11.28
CA GLY A 362 -19.35 -6.96 -10.04
C GLY A 362 -20.65 -7.73 -10.28
N GLY A 363 -21.31 -7.53 -11.43
CA GLY A 363 -22.48 -8.28 -11.88
C GLY A 363 -22.15 -9.56 -12.66
N PHE A 364 -20.88 -9.95 -12.76
CA PHE A 364 -20.41 -11.18 -13.44
C PHE A 364 -20.94 -11.37 -14.87
N GLU A 365 -21.05 -10.29 -15.62
CA GLU A 365 -21.53 -10.32 -17.02
C GLU A 365 -20.43 -10.78 -18.00
N ASP A 366 -19.18 -10.44 -17.69
CA ASP A 366 -18.02 -10.73 -18.52
C ASP A 366 -17.40 -12.07 -18.16
N TRP A 367 -17.41 -12.99 -19.12
CA TRP A 367 -16.74 -14.28 -19.02
C TRP A 367 -16.08 -14.64 -20.34
N TYR A 368 -14.79 -15.01 -20.31
CA TYR A 368 -14.11 -15.51 -21.49
C TYR A 368 -13.73 -16.99 -21.32
N SER A 369 -13.66 -17.71 -22.43
CA SER A 369 -13.34 -19.15 -22.45
C SER A 369 -11.85 -19.39 -22.25
N VAL A 370 -11.50 -20.31 -21.34
CA VAL A 370 -10.14 -20.79 -21.09
C VAL A 370 -10.14 -22.32 -21.28
N GLY A 371 -10.14 -22.77 -22.53
CA GLY A 371 -10.19 -24.20 -22.84
C GLY A 371 -11.45 -24.88 -22.33
N SER A 372 -11.37 -25.61 -21.21
CA SER A 372 -12.48 -26.37 -20.64
C SER A 372 -13.37 -25.60 -19.66
N TYR A 373 -13.02 -24.35 -19.29
CA TYR A 373 -13.76 -23.54 -18.31
C TYR A 373 -13.82 -22.09 -18.75
N TYR A 374 -14.56 -21.27 -17.99
CA TYR A 374 -14.65 -19.82 -18.18
C TYR A 374 -13.95 -19.09 -17.05
N SER A 375 -13.32 -17.96 -17.37
CA SER A 375 -12.77 -17.00 -16.41
C SER A 375 -13.68 -15.77 -16.34
N PRO A 376 -13.95 -15.24 -15.13
CA PRO A 376 -14.92 -14.13 -14.94
C PRO A 376 -14.29 -12.75 -15.22
N ASN A 377 -13.72 -12.60 -16.42
CA ASN A 377 -13.13 -11.36 -16.93
C ASN A 377 -13.49 -11.20 -18.41
N ALA A 378 -13.36 -10.00 -18.96
CA ALA A 378 -13.64 -9.73 -20.36
C ALA A 378 -12.70 -10.49 -21.31
N ASP A 379 -11.43 -10.64 -20.93
CA ASP A 379 -10.41 -11.32 -21.72
C ASP A 379 -9.24 -11.82 -20.87
N ALA A 380 -8.26 -12.47 -21.51
CA ALA A 380 -7.07 -13.03 -20.85
C ALA A 380 -6.09 -11.99 -20.30
N SER A 381 -6.17 -10.73 -20.74
CA SER A 381 -5.29 -9.65 -20.25
C SER A 381 -5.78 -9.07 -18.92
N THR A 382 -7.08 -9.18 -18.66
CA THR A 382 -7.68 -8.71 -17.41
C THR A 382 -7.46 -9.72 -16.29
N LYS A 383 -6.96 -9.26 -15.14
CA LYS A 383 -6.63 -10.08 -13.97
C LYS A 383 -7.26 -9.50 -12.70
N PHE A 384 -8.57 -9.39 -12.69
CA PHE A 384 -9.31 -8.88 -11.54
C PHE A 384 -9.95 -10.02 -10.73
N TRP A 385 -10.75 -10.84 -11.37
CA TRP A 385 -11.38 -12.02 -10.78
C TRP A 385 -10.69 -13.31 -11.22
N ASP A 386 -10.67 -14.30 -10.35
CA ASP A 386 -10.28 -15.67 -10.67
C ASP A 386 -11.13 -16.67 -9.87
N THR A 387 -10.97 -17.95 -10.17
CA THR A 387 -11.76 -19.04 -9.59
C THR A 387 -10.86 -20.23 -9.22
N SER A 388 -11.42 -21.24 -8.57
CA SER A 388 -10.74 -22.53 -8.33
C SER A 388 -10.62 -23.40 -9.59
N ASN A 389 -11.22 -23.00 -10.72
CA ASN A 389 -11.23 -23.79 -11.97
C ASN A 389 -9.84 -24.19 -12.48
N PRO A 390 -8.80 -23.34 -12.46
CA PRO A 390 -7.47 -23.75 -12.94
C PRO A 390 -6.93 -24.99 -12.20
N GLY A 391 -7.29 -25.15 -10.93
CA GLY A 391 -6.97 -26.33 -10.13
C GLY A 391 -7.86 -27.52 -10.45
N SER A 392 -9.18 -27.34 -10.41
CA SER A 392 -10.16 -28.43 -10.57
C SER A 392 -10.27 -28.96 -11.99
N ALA A 393 -10.09 -28.09 -13.01
CA ALA A 393 -10.13 -28.47 -14.41
C ALA A 393 -9.03 -29.47 -14.80
N SER A 394 -7.90 -29.46 -14.11
CA SER A 394 -6.85 -30.47 -14.29
C SER A 394 -7.31 -31.90 -13.94
N PHE A 395 -8.42 -32.02 -13.17
CA PHE A 395 -9.08 -33.26 -12.82
C PHE A 395 -10.43 -33.45 -13.55
N ASN A 396 -10.70 -32.66 -14.58
CA ASN A 396 -11.95 -32.61 -15.36
C ASN A 396 -13.19 -32.18 -14.55
N PHE A 397 -13.02 -31.35 -13.52
CA PHE A 397 -14.13 -30.76 -12.77
C PHE A 397 -14.15 -29.25 -12.94
N ILE A 398 -15.32 -28.72 -13.25
CA ILE A 398 -15.58 -27.27 -13.28
C ILE A 398 -16.45 -26.94 -12.07
N VAL A 399 -15.98 -26.04 -11.23
CA VAL A 399 -16.62 -25.69 -9.95
C VAL A 399 -17.14 -24.26 -9.92
N SER A 400 -16.82 -23.47 -10.93
CA SER A 400 -17.31 -22.09 -11.06
C SER A 400 -17.59 -21.78 -12.53
N SER A 401 -18.78 -21.24 -12.83
CA SER A 401 -19.25 -21.02 -14.20
C SER A 401 -20.22 -19.84 -14.26
N PRO A 402 -20.39 -19.18 -15.43
CA PRO A 402 -21.53 -18.29 -15.64
C PRO A 402 -22.84 -19.09 -15.59
N ASP A 403 -23.89 -18.48 -15.05
CA ASP A 403 -25.26 -19.00 -15.08
C ASP A 403 -26.18 -17.99 -15.76
N GLU A 404 -26.62 -18.31 -16.97
CA GLU A 404 -27.56 -17.48 -17.75
C GLU A 404 -29.02 -17.77 -17.38
N SER A 405 -29.28 -18.88 -16.73
CA SER A 405 -30.62 -19.34 -16.37
C SER A 405 -31.10 -18.81 -15.02
N PHE A 406 -30.17 -18.61 -14.09
CA PHE A 406 -30.45 -18.14 -12.73
C PHE A 406 -29.56 -16.95 -12.39
N LYS A 407 -30.07 -15.75 -12.52
CA LYS A 407 -29.41 -14.46 -12.32
C LYS A 407 -30.30 -13.51 -11.54
N HIS A 408 -29.72 -12.61 -10.80
CA HIS A 408 -30.45 -11.53 -10.11
C HIS A 408 -30.71 -10.37 -11.05
N SER A 409 -29.69 -9.89 -11.75
CA SER A 409 -29.83 -8.86 -12.78
C SER A 409 -29.03 -9.20 -14.03
N GLY A 410 -29.02 -8.32 -15.03
CA GLY A 410 -28.22 -8.49 -16.23
C GLY A 410 -28.52 -9.77 -17.03
N SER A 411 -27.50 -10.40 -17.56
CA SER A 411 -27.58 -11.59 -18.40
C SER A 411 -27.04 -12.86 -17.75
N LYS A 412 -26.18 -12.74 -16.74
CA LYS A 412 -25.50 -13.85 -16.07
C LYS A 412 -25.33 -13.60 -14.59
N SER A 413 -25.12 -14.66 -13.83
CA SER A 413 -24.56 -14.64 -12.49
C SER A 413 -23.35 -15.56 -12.41
N ALA A 414 -22.64 -15.60 -11.29
CA ALA A 414 -21.62 -16.60 -11.03
C ALA A 414 -22.20 -17.76 -10.23
N LYS A 415 -22.12 -18.98 -10.76
CA LYS A 415 -22.51 -20.24 -10.10
C LYS A 415 -21.28 -20.94 -9.57
N LEU A 416 -21.26 -21.21 -8.28
CA LEU A 416 -20.19 -21.84 -7.53
C LEU A 416 -20.70 -23.19 -7.00
N GLU A 417 -20.14 -24.30 -7.48
CA GLU A 417 -20.57 -25.66 -7.16
C GLU A 417 -19.42 -26.43 -6.49
N SER A 418 -19.62 -26.88 -5.28
CA SER A 418 -18.67 -27.81 -4.65
C SER A 418 -18.78 -29.19 -5.27
N LYS A 419 -17.65 -29.84 -5.57
CA LYS A 419 -17.58 -31.16 -6.19
C LYS A 419 -16.49 -32.01 -5.55
N TYR A 420 -16.69 -33.33 -5.54
CA TYR A 420 -15.66 -34.25 -5.08
C TYR A 420 -14.71 -34.60 -6.23
N ALA A 421 -13.53 -34.03 -6.19
CA ALA A 421 -12.50 -34.22 -7.21
C ALA A 421 -11.63 -35.45 -6.87
N VAL A 422 -12.14 -36.64 -7.12
CA VAL A 422 -11.50 -37.95 -6.97
C VAL A 422 -11.08 -38.32 -5.53
N ILE A 423 -10.35 -37.43 -4.84
CA ILE A 423 -9.79 -37.69 -3.50
C ILE A 423 -10.02 -36.55 -2.50
N LYS A 424 -10.45 -35.38 -2.96
CA LYS A 424 -10.66 -34.19 -2.13
C LYS A 424 -11.88 -33.40 -2.59
N LEU A 425 -12.47 -32.64 -1.68
CA LEU A 425 -13.47 -31.65 -1.99
C LEU A 425 -12.80 -30.49 -2.76
N ALA A 426 -13.40 -30.08 -3.87
CA ALA A 426 -13.10 -28.85 -4.59
C ALA A 426 -14.30 -27.92 -4.41
N ALA A 427 -14.19 -26.92 -3.56
CA ALA A 427 -15.21 -25.91 -3.39
C ALA A 427 -15.28 -24.98 -4.60
N GLY A 428 -16.51 -24.69 -5.07
CA GLY A 428 -16.72 -23.62 -6.02
C GLY A 428 -16.39 -22.29 -5.37
N SER A 429 -15.51 -21.52 -5.98
CA SER A 429 -15.13 -20.22 -5.45
C SER A 429 -14.83 -19.21 -6.55
N ILE A 430 -15.05 -17.93 -6.23
CA ILE A 430 -14.65 -16.76 -7.01
C ILE A 430 -13.97 -15.77 -6.07
N TYR A 431 -12.92 -15.14 -6.52
CA TYR A 431 -12.14 -14.19 -5.70
C TYR A 431 -11.42 -13.15 -6.54
N THR A 432 -11.14 -12.01 -5.96
CA THR A 432 -10.25 -11.01 -6.57
C THR A 432 -8.80 -11.41 -6.34
N GLY A 433 -8.07 -11.58 -7.43
CA GLY A 433 -6.69 -12.09 -7.42
C GLY A 433 -6.37 -13.00 -8.58
N THR A 434 -5.42 -13.90 -8.40
CA THR A 434 -5.02 -14.88 -9.44
C THR A 434 -4.77 -16.26 -8.83
N PHE A 435 -5.16 -17.29 -9.54
CA PHE A 435 -4.76 -18.66 -9.21
C PHE A 435 -3.24 -18.80 -9.37
N GLY A 436 -2.59 -19.38 -8.40
CA GLY A 436 -1.14 -19.58 -8.45
C GLY A 436 -0.77 -20.88 -9.16
N LYS A 437 -0.51 -21.93 -8.41
CA LYS A 437 -0.13 -23.24 -8.96
C LYS A 437 -0.69 -24.39 -8.13
N VAL A 438 -0.94 -25.51 -8.81
CA VAL A 438 -1.23 -26.80 -8.19
C VAL A 438 0.08 -27.49 -7.79
N SER A 439 0.12 -28.10 -6.60
CA SER A 439 1.18 -28.96 -6.12
C SER A 439 0.56 -30.20 -5.49
N GLY A 440 0.50 -31.30 -6.25
CA GLY A 440 -0.27 -32.47 -5.87
C GLY A 440 -1.76 -32.16 -5.76
N THR A 441 -2.33 -32.29 -4.55
CA THR A 441 -3.73 -31.96 -4.26
C THR A 441 -3.91 -30.63 -3.52
N SER A 442 -2.86 -29.83 -3.43
CA SER A 442 -2.85 -28.50 -2.80
C SER A 442 -2.61 -27.42 -3.83
N ALA A 443 -2.97 -26.19 -3.51
CA ALA A 443 -2.76 -25.05 -4.42
C ALA A 443 -2.28 -23.82 -3.65
N THR A 444 -1.70 -22.89 -4.39
CA THR A 444 -1.49 -21.53 -3.95
C THR A 444 -2.43 -20.60 -4.72
N ILE A 445 -2.93 -19.56 -4.05
CA ILE A 445 -3.74 -18.51 -4.65
C ILE A 445 -3.14 -17.18 -4.21
N ASN A 446 -3.01 -16.23 -5.14
CA ASN A 446 -2.59 -14.88 -4.85
C ASN A 446 -3.84 -14.02 -4.69
N TRP A 447 -4.18 -13.70 -3.47
CA TRP A 447 -5.33 -12.90 -3.11
C TRP A 447 -5.01 -11.41 -3.10
N GLY A 448 -5.94 -10.63 -3.60
CA GLY A 448 -5.90 -9.17 -3.61
C GLY A 448 -5.45 -8.60 -4.95
N VAL A 449 -6.23 -7.64 -5.42
CA VAL A 449 -5.94 -6.81 -6.60
C VAL A 449 -5.71 -5.36 -6.17
N PRO A 450 -4.99 -4.53 -6.95
CA PRO A 450 -4.76 -3.12 -6.63
C PRO A 450 -6.08 -2.37 -6.42
N PHE A 451 -6.17 -1.66 -5.30
CA PHE A 451 -7.35 -0.89 -4.91
C PHE A 451 -7.01 0.07 -3.78
N THR A 452 -7.48 1.31 -3.83
CA THR A 452 -7.16 2.35 -2.84
C THR A 452 -8.39 2.95 -2.15
N GLY A 453 -9.62 2.59 -2.53
CA GLY A 453 -10.84 3.11 -1.93
C GLY A 453 -11.10 2.57 -0.52
N ARG A 454 -11.87 3.30 0.26
CA ARG A 454 -12.33 2.90 1.61
C ARG A 454 -13.85 2.75 1.68
N PRO A 455 -14.44 1.70 1.10
CA PRO A 455 -15.88 1.41 1.24
C PRO A 455 -16.20 1.00 2.68
N THR A 456 -17.45 1.21 3.10
CA THR A 456 -17.93 0.82 4.44
C THR A 456 -18.61 -0.53 4.47
N ALA A 457 -19.02 -1.05 3.31
CA ALA A 457 -19.61 -2.37 3.19
C ALA A 457 -19.46 -2.94 1.76
N LEU A 458 -19.61 -4.25 1.65
CA LEU A 458 -19.88 -4.96 0.41
C LEU A 458 -21.36 -5.34 0.39
N LYS A 459 -22.06 -4.94 -0.66
CA LYS A 459 -23.41 -5.42 -0.98
C LYS A 459 -23.33 -6.44 -2.10
N CYS A 460 -24.13 -7.48 -2.05
CA CYS A 460 -24.27 -8.47 -3.11
C CYS A 460 -25.60 -9.20 -3.01
N TYR A 461 -25.92 -9.98 -4.03
CA TYR A 461 -27.05 -10.90 -4.01
C TYR A 461 -26.53 -12.33 -4.01
N ILE A 462 -27.09 -13.17 -3.16
CA ILE A 462 -26.72 -14.58 -3.06
C ILE A 462 -27.95 -15.45 -3.11
N SER A 463 -27.75 -16.69 -3.58
CA SER A 463 -28.73 -17.79 -3.42
C SER A 463 -27.96 -19.06 -3.08
N TYR A 464 -28.17 -19.60 -1.90
CA TYR A 464 -27.44 -20.74 -1.40
C TYR A 464 -28.33 -21.98 -1.26
N ALA A 465 -27.84 -23.10 -1.77
CA ALA A 465 -28.39 -24.42 -1.59
C ALA A 465 -27.32 -25.33 -0.92
N PRO A 466 -27.36 -25.48 0.41
CA PRO A 466 -26.41 -26.34 1.12
C PRO A 466 -26.66 -27.81 0.83
N GLY A 467 -25.58 -28.55 0.62
CA GLY A 467 -25.61 -30.03 0.80
C GLY A 467 -25.26 -30.40 2.24
N SER A 468 -25.50 -31.63 2.63
CA SER A 468 -25.01 -32.14 3.91
C SER A 468 -23.51 -32.39 3.84
N VAL A 469 -22.76 -31.95 4.85
CA VAL A 469 -21.31 -32.19 4.96
C VAL A 469 -20.99 -33.67 4.88
N ASN A 470 -20.26 -34.07 3.86
CA ASN A 470 -19.98 -35.48 3.54
C ASN A 470 -18.52 -35.71 3.09
N ARG A 471 -17.68 -34.67 3.10
CA ARG A 471 -16.29 -34.74 2.62
C ARG A 471 -15.31 -34.09 3.59
N GLY A 472 -14.12 -34.68 3.67
CA GLY A 472 -12.99 -34.18 4.44
C GLY A 472 -13.05 -34.55 5.94
N THR A 473 -12.12 -33.95 6.67
CA THR A 473 -12.06 -34.04 8.14
C THR A 473 -12.37 -32.68 8.72
N LYS A 474 -13.24 -32.59 9.69
CA LYS A 474 -13.61 -31.34 10.36
C LYS A 474 -12.37 -30.59 10.83
N PRO A 475 -12.16 -29.33 10.41
CA PRO A 475 -11.08 -28.53 10.93
C PRO A 475 -11.33 -28.16 12.40
N SER A 476 -10.26 -27.83 13.14
CA SER A 476 -10.35 -27.37 14.54
C SER A 476 -10.84 -25.91 14.61
N ILE A 477 -11.99 -25.64 13.99
CA ILE A 477 -12.67 -24.35 13.96
C ILE A 477 -14.04 -24.55 14.57
N ALA A 478 -14.37 -23.76 15.61
CA ALA A 478 -15.59 -23.93 16.39
C ALA A 478 -16.89 -23.78 15.58
N THR A 479 -16.87 -22.91 14.56
CA THR A 479 -18.00 -22.62 13.68
C THR A 479 -18.17 -23.63 12.54
N ALA A 480 -17.21 -24.55 12.33
CA ALA A 480 -17.32 -25.56 11.30
C ALA A 480 -18.44 -26.56 11.61
N PRO A 481 -19.36 -26.85 10.66
CA PRO A 481 -20.47 -27.78 10.86
C PRO A 481 -19.97 -29.20 11.14
N GLU A 482 -20.82 -30.02 11.78
CA GLU A 482 -20.53 -31.44 11.93
C GLU A 482 -20.81 -32.20 10.62
N THR A 483 -20.20 -33.36 10.46
CA THR A 483 -20.53 -34.26 9.33
C THR A 483 -22.02 -34.64 9.38
N GLY A 484 -22.71 -34.44 8.25
CA GLY A 484 -24.15 -34.68 8.16
C GLY A 484 -25.02 -33.43 8.36
N GLU A 485 -24.48 -32.37 8.96
CA GLU A 485 -25.15 -31.05 8.99
C GLU A 485 -25.08 -30.33 7.65
N ASN A 486 -25.83 -29.26 7.51
CA ASN A 486 -25.74 -28.41 6.34
C ASN A 486 -24.35 -27.80 6.24
N ASP A 487 -23.78 -27.83 5.04
CA ASP A 487 -22.57 -27.10 4.72
C ASP A 487 -22.79 -25.58 4.77
N HIS A 488 -21.74 -24.82 4.94
CA HIS A 488 -21.80 -23.37 4.99
C HIS A 488 -21.20 -22.75 3.72
N CYS A 489 -21.87 -21.76 3.15
CA CYS A 489 -21.22 -20.85 2.20
C CYS A 489 -20.58 -19.68 2.95
N GLY A 490 -19.60 -19.04 2.30
CA GLY A 490 -18.94 -17.85 2.86
C GLY A 490 -18.71 -16.76 1.81
N VAL A 491 -18.93 -15.50 2.23
CA VAL A 491 -18.55 -14.32 1.45
C VAL A 491 -17.69 -13.43 2.33
N ARG A 492 -16.54 -13.01 1.83
CA ARG A 492 -15.58 -12.14 2.55
C ARG A 492 -15.17 -10.98 1.71
N ILE A 493 -14.95 -9.86 2.37
CA ILE A 493 -14.23 -8.70 1.84
C ILE A 493 -13.11 -8.31 2.80
N ALA A 494 -11.94 -7.96 2.28
CA ALA A 494 -10.85 -7.38 3.05
C ALA A 494 -10.14 -6.29 2.26
N LEU A 495 -9.80 -5.21 2.94
CA LEU A 495 -8.91 -4.16 2.44
C LEU A 495 -7.53 -4.39 3.04
N MET A 496 -6.49 -4.36 2.23
CA MET A 496 -5.13 -4.75 2.62
C MET A 496 -4.09 -3.77 2.11
N THR A 497 -2.92 -3.74 2.75
CA THR A 497 -1.77 -2.94 2.28
C THR A 497 -0.84 -3.71 1.34
N LYS A 498 -1.15 -4.96 1.03
CA LYS A 498 -0.40 -5.81 0.08
C LYS A 498 -1.28 -6.96 -0.40
N SER A 499 -0.96 -7.54 -1.54
CA SER A 499 -1.47 -8.85 -1.94
C SER A 499 -0.89 -9.96 -1.04
N VAL A 500 -1.58 -11.08 -0.95
CA VAL A 500 -1.23 -12.20 -0.08
C VAL A 500 -1.30 -13.52 -0.86
N THR A 501 -0.25 -14.33 -0.76
CA THR A 501 -0.28 -15.70 -1.31
C THR A 501 -0.70 -16.68 -0.22
N ILE A 502 -1.88 -17.25 -0.36
CA ILE A 502 -2.35 -18.35 0.52
C ILE A 502 -1.85 -19.69 0.02
N ASN A 503 -1.74 -20.65 0.94
CA ASN A 503 -1.29 -22.00 0.63
C ASN A 503 -2.01 -22.99 1.55
N ASN A 504 -2.71 -23.97 0.96
CA ASN A 504 -3.43 -25.01 1.71
C ASN A 504 -2.70 -26.37 1.76
N SER A 505 -1.38 -26.40 1.51
CA SER A 505 -0.59 -27.61 1.71
C SER A 505 -0.26 -27.79 3.20
N SER A 506 -0.27 -29.04 3.68
CA SER A 506 0.05 -29.37 5.09
C SER A 506 1.48 -28.98 5.49
N SER A 507 2.40 -28.89 4.54
CA SER A 507 3.81 -28.52 4.77
C SER A 507 4.08 -27.02 4.73
N ALA A 508 3.13 -26.22 4.19
CA ALA A 508 3.30 -24.78 4.01
C ALA A 508 1.93 -24.05 4.14
N TRP A 509 1.12 -24.54 5.10
CA TRP A 509 -0.18 -23.93 5.37
C TRP A 509 -0.02 -22.46 5.75
N TYR A 510 -0.72 -21.57 5.03
CA TYR A 510 -0.80 -20.17 5.36
C TYR A 510 -2.12 -19.56 4.91
N PHE A 511 -2.82 -18.98 5.86
CA PHE A 511 -3.98 -18.10 5.65
C PHE A 511 -3.83 -16.87 6.55
N PRO A 512 -4.30 -15.70 6.12
CA PRO A 512 -4.28 -14.48 6.95
C PRO A 512 -5.11 -14.63 8.23
N ASP A 513 -4.63 -14.02 9.30
CA ASP A 513 -5.43 -13.68 10.46
C ASP A 513 -6.07 -12.32 10.24
N TRP A 514 -7.34 -12.33 9.81
CA TRP A 514 -8.05 -11.13 9.40
C TRP A 514 -8.25 -10.12 10.54
N GLU A 515 -8.17 -10.55 11.77
CA GLU A 515 -8.37 -9.74 12.98
C GLU A 515 -7.06 -9.15 13.50
N ASN A 516 -5.91 -9.78 13.22
CA ASN A 516 -4.66 -9.41 13.89
C ASN A 516 -3.50 -9.10 12.93
N ASP A 517 -3.58 -9.49 11.66
CA ASP A 517 -2.49 -9.22 10.70
C ASP A 517 -2.39 -7.72 10.38
N ASP A 518 -1.23 -7.13 10.60
CA ASP A 518 -0.95 -5.70 10.40
C ASP A 518 -1.23 -5.20 8.98
N PHE A 519 -1.21 -6.07 7.97
CA PHE A 519 -1.50 -5.68 6.60
C PHE A 519 -3.00 -5.57 6.30
N VAL A 520 -3.87 -6.03 7.20
CA VAL A 520 -5.32 -5.86 7.09
C VAL A 520 -5.68 -4.45 7.53
N VAL A 521 -6.41 -3.73 6.69
CA VAL A 521 -6.91 -2.37 6.95
C VAL A 521 -8.34 -2.44 7.48
N ALA A 522 -9.15 -3.26 6.83
CA ALA A 522 -10.53 -3.53 7.22
C ALA A 522 -10.96 -4.89 6.67
N TYR A 523 -11.90 -5.54 7.35
CA TYR A 523 -12.47 -6.76 6.84
C TYR A 523 -13.95 -6.92 7.21
N GLY A 524 -14.65 -7.75 6.44
CA GLY A 524 -16.00 -8.20 6.72
C GLY A 524 -16.18 -9.64 6.25
N TYR A 525 -16.94 -10.41 6.99
CA TYR A 525 -17.21 -11.80 6.68
C TYR A 525 -18.67 -12.17 6.95
N TYR A 526 -19.22 -12.95 6.05
CA TYR A 526 -20.54 -13.53 6.18
C TYR A 526 -20.48 -15.03 5.92
N GLU A 527 -21.16 -15.80 6.73
CA GLU A 527 -21.28 -17.26 6.63
C GLU A 527 -22.72 -17.69 6.86
N GLN A 528 -23.19 -18.68 6.11
CA GLN A 528 -24.56 -19.18 6.16
C GLN A 528 -24.63 -20.66 5.90
N SER A 529 -25.48 -21.36 6.67
CA SER A 529 -25.86 -22.78 6.50
C SER A 529 -27.30 -22.99 6.02
N ALA A 530 -28.13 -21.95 6.06
CA ALA A 530 -29.53 -22.03 5.64
C ALA A 530 -29.68 -21.99 4.12
N SER A 531 -30.63 -22.75 3.57
CA SER A 531 -31.00 -22.66 2.16
C SER A 531 -31.83 -21.39 1.89
N ASP A 532 -31.55 -20.71 0.79
CA ASP A 532 -32.35 -19.61 0.26
C ASP A 532 -33.51 -20.10 -0.61
N ASN A 533 -33.69 -21.43 -0.75
CA ASN A 533 -34.80 -22.08 -1.47
C ASN A 533 -34.94 -21.60 -2.93
N GLY A 534 -33.81 -21.35 -3.61
CA GLY A 534 -33.79 -20.85 -4.98
C GLY A 534 -34.28 -19.40 -5.14
N GLN A 535 -34.23 -18.61 -4.06
CA GLN A 535 -34.52 -17.18 -4.10
C GLN A 535 -33.24 -16.37 -3.94
N TRP A 536 -33.16 -15.24 -4.61
CA TRP A 536 -32.10 -14.27 -4.39
C TRP A 536 -32.36 -13.52 -3.08
N ARG A 537 -31.30 -13.34 -2.34
CA ARG A 537 -31.30 -12.57 -1.10
C ARG A 537 -30.22 -11.50 -1.15
N GLU A 538 -30.62 -10.28 -0.87
CA GLU A 538 -29.66 -9.19 -0.68
C GLU A 538 -28.86 -9.41 0.61
N LEU A 539 -27.57 -9.24 0.49
CA LEU A 539 -26.62 -9.33 1.59
C LEU A 539 -25.77 -8.04 1.62
N THR A 540 -25.70 -7.43 2.78
CA THR A 540 -24.77 -6.35 3.05
C THR A 540 -23.80 -6.77 4.14
N ILE A 541 -22.51 -6.79 3.84
CA ILE A 541 -21.42 -7.17 4.74
C ILE A 541 -20.69 -5.88 5.14
N PRO A 542 -20.86 -5.41 6.39
CA PRO A 542 -20.12 -4.24 6.86
C PRO A 542 -18.63 -4.54 6.96
N LEU A 543 -17.81 -3.56 6.68
CA LEU A 543 -16.36 -3.58 6.90
C LEU A 543 -16.05 -3.04 8.29
N THR A 544 -15.34 -3.83 9.08
CA THR A 544 -14.74 -3.41 10.35
C THR A 544 -13.31 -2.97 10.10
N TYR A 545 -13.02 -1.71 10.35
CA TYR A 545 -11.70 -1.10 10.15
C TYR A 545 -10.82 -1.27 11.38
N HIS A 546 -9.57 -1.69 11.18
CA HIS A 546 -8.55 -1.67 12.24
C HIS A 546 -8.00 -0.25 12.45
N SER A 547 -8.04 0.58 11.43
CA SER A 547 -7.62 1.97 11.47
C SER A 547 -8.36 2.80 10.44
N LEU A 548 -8.91 3.95 10.84
CA LEU A 548 -9.56 4.88 9.92
C LEU A 548 -8.56 5.74 9.11
N THR A 549 -7.29 5.75 9.49
CA THR A 549 -6.25 6.55 8.82
C THR A 549 -5.37 5.74 7.86
N LYS A 550 -5.39 4.41 7.97
CA LYS A 550 -4.58 3.53 7.13
C LYS A 550 -5.21 3.36 5.75
N GLN A 551 -4.45 3.68 4.71
CA GLN A 551 -4.90 3.54 3.32
C GLN A 551 -4.69 2.10 2.83
N PRO A 552 -5.69 1.48 2.19
CA PRO A 552 -5.50 0.21 1.51
C PRO A 552 -4.76 0.40 0.18
N THR A 553 -4.08 -0.63 -0.26
CA THR A 553 -3.49 -0.73 -1.61
C THR A 553 -4.08 -1.89 -2.40
N HIS A 554 -4.80 -2.79 -1.73
CA HIS A 554 -5.40 -3.98 -2.33
C HIS A 554 -6.77 -4.28 -1.73
N ILE A 555 -7.63 -4.86 -2.54
CA ILE A 555 -8.93 -5.41 -2.12
C ILE A 555 -8.98 -6.90 -2.39
N LEU A 556 -9.45 -7.64 -1.42
CA LEU A 556 -9.87 -9.04 -1.56
C LEU A 556 -11.39 -9.13 -1.40
N ILE A 557 -12.05 -9.78 -2.35
CA ILE A 557 -13.41 -10.27 -2.20
C ILE A 557 -13.37 -11.76 -2.52
N THR A 558 -13.99 -12.59 -1.69
CA THR A 558 -14.13 -14.02 -1.97
C THR A 558 -15.56 -14.46 -1.75
N ALA A 559 -16.06 -15.37 -2.58
CA ALA A 559 -17.27 -16.12 -2.34
C ALA A 559 -16.99 -17.60 -2.58
N ALA A 560 -17.50 -18.49 -1.71
CA ALA A 560 -17.29 -19.92 -1.79
C ALA A 560 -18.55 -20.69 -1.40
N SER A 561 -18.86 -21.73 -2.17
CA SER A 561 -20.01 -22.63 -1.90
C SER A 561 -19.80 -23.55 -0.69
N SER A 562 -18.54 -23.72 -0.24
CA SER A 562 -18.16 -24.37 1.01
C SER A 562 -17.15 -23.48 1.74
N ALA A 563 -17.53 -22.88 2.86
CA ALA A 563 -16.72 -21.94 3.63
C ALA A 563 -15.40 -22.56 4.14
N TYR A 564 -15.39 -23.85 4.36
CA TYR A 564 -14.23 -24.64 4.81
C TYR A 564 -13.58 -25.43 3.67
N GLY A 565 -13.82 -25.04 2.42
CA GLY A 565 -13.25 -25.66 1.22
C GLY A 565 -11.72 -25.66 1.17
N ASP A 566 -11.08 -24.67 1.78
CA ASP A 566 -9.62 -24.61 1.91
C ASP A 566 -9.05 -25.74 2.77
N TYR A 567 -9.86 -26.28 3.71
CA TYR A 567 -9.56 -27.47 4.50
C TYR A 567 -10.00 -28.75 3.80
N PHE A 568 -10.53 -28.66 2.57
CA PHE A 568 -11.14 -29.76 1.83
C PHE A 568 -12.34 -30.36 2.56
N TYR A 569 -13.01 -29.57 3.42
CA TYR A 569 -14.13 -29.96 4.26
C TYR A 569 -15.41 -29.26 3.82
N GLY A 570 -16.51 -30.00 3.70
CA GLY A 570 -17.81 -29.51 3.31
C GLY A 570 -18.66 -30.55 2.58
N SER A 571 -19.56 -30.10 1.72
CA SER A 571 -20.42 -30.96 0.91
C SER A 571 -20.12 -30.84 -0.59
N ASP A 572 -20.05 -31.98 -1.29
CA ASP A 572 -19.91 -32.04 -2.74
C ASP A 572 -21.24 -31.78 -3.50
N ALA A 573 -22.27 -31.35 -2.79
CA ALA A 573 -23.58 -30.96 -3.35
C ALA A 573 -23.94 -29.50 -3.05
N SER A 574 -23.08 -28.74 -2.38
CA SER A 574 -23.34 -27.34 -2.08
C SER A 574 -23.23 -26.46 -3.33
N VAL A 575 -24.20 -25.57 -3.52
CA VAL A 575 -24.26 -24.61 -4.64
C VAL A 575 -24.51 -23.22 -4.08
N LEU A 576 -23.68 -22.27 -4.47
CA LEU A 576 -23.85 -20.84 -4.21
C LEU A 576 -23.89 -20.08 -5.53
N ASN A 577 -24.97 -19.39 -5.80
CA ASN A 577 -25.01 -18.37 -6.84
C ASN A 577 -24.75 -17.01 -6.23
N VAL A 578 -23.93 -16.18 -6.88
CA VAL A 578 -23.63 -14.81 -6.46
C VAL A 578 -23.78 -13.84 -7.64
N ASP A 579 -24.25 -12.62 -7.33
CA ASP A 579 -24.49 -11.61 -8.33
C ASP A 579 -24.42 -10.20 -7.74
N ASP A 580 -24.25 -9.19 -8.59
CA ASP A 580 -24.33 -7.75 -8.28
C ASP A 580 -23.51 -7.32 -7.06
N PHE A 581 -22.21 -7.64 -7.07
CA PHE A 581 -21.29 -7.17 -6.04
C PHE A 581 -21.03 -5.67 -6.21
N GLU A 582 -21.34 -4.92 -5.17
CA GLU A 582 -21.25 -3.46 -5.12
C GLU A 582 -20.54 -3.00 -3.84
N LEU A 583 -19.61 -2.05 -3.98
CA LEU A 583 -18.97 -1.41 -2.83
C LEU A 583 -19.82 -0.23 -2.35
N ILE A 584 -20.17 -0.24 -1.07
CA ILE A 584 -20.94 0.84 -0.45
C ILE A 584 -19.99 1.81 0.23
N TYR A 585 -20.05 3.07 -0.17
CA TYR A 585 -19.27 4.17 0.40
C TYR A 585 -20.13 5.00 1.35
N GLY A 586 -20.50 4.41 2.47
CA GLY A 586 -21.23 5.10 3.52
C GLY A 586 -20.35 6.07 4.31
N ASP A 587 -20.96 6.88 5.13
CA ASP A 587 -20.26 7.83 5.98
C ASP A 587 -20.05 7.33 7.42
N THR A 588 -20.43 6.09 7.73
CA THR A 588 -20.39 5.53 9.09
C THR A 588 -19.52 4.26 9.11
N PRO A 589 -18.18 4.38 8.99
CA PRO A 589 -17.29 3.24 9.09
C PRO A 589 -17.35 2.63 10.50
N THR A 590 -17.39 1.28 10.57
CA THR A 590 -17.25 0.54 11.83
C THR A 590 -15.77 0.38 12.15
N VAL A 591 -15.39 0.55 13.41
CA VAL A 591 -14.02 0.38 13.92
C VAL A 591 -14.00 -0.76 14.92
N GLN A 592 -12.92 -1.54 14.91
CA GLN A 592 -12.69 -2.65 15.86
C GLN A 592 -12.52 -2.13 17.29
#